data_a8c5c92a33d882dceb575ac7501a4380
#
_entry.id   a8c5c92a33d882dceb575ac7501a4380
#
_cell.length_a   1.000
_cell.length_b   1.000
_cell.length_c   1.000
_cell.angle_alpha   90.00
_cell.angle_beta   90.00
_cell.angle_gamma   90.00
#
_symmetry.space_group_name_H-M   'P 1'
#
loop_
_entity.id
_entity.type
_entity.pdbx_description
1 polymer ?
#
loop_
_entity_poly.entity_id
_entity_poly.type
_entity_poly.pdbx_seq_one_letter_code
_entity_poly.pdbx_strand_id
1 'polypeptide(L)'
;MSKKNLLSGRDKELQELAEQYEAAKAENKPIYLDADDLADLADWYAMHRKNSQATEVVEYGLSLHPGSTPLLVEQAYLFMDARERDKAKQVIEEITEDYSSEVKVLKANILLGEGKIDEAEQLLDSIEDKEDLANIVDVSYMYIDMGYPDKAVPWLTRGLEKYAEEEEYLAVTADCFLAQGLKDKAEMFYNKLIDKNPYSAPYWFGLARCYFEQQLFDKAIEACDYAIVSDEEFADAYMMKGHAFYQLGNEESALENYTLAEKYKAVSPNFLHMFIGFNEISKGHWEEGYRHLELVIHSKDTDSTMLPSLYAHVAICLYNLGEKRQADLFFKKAHEIGPKDAEPYLIAVSYTHLRAHET
;
A
#
# COMPACT_ATOMS: atom_id res chain seq x y z
N MET A 1 -1.09 3.69 -8.64
CA MET A 1 0.29 4.23 -8.55
C MET A 1 1.01 3.93 -9.84
N SER A 2 1.51 4.92 -10.53
CA SER A 2 2.42 4.66 -11.66
C SER A 2 3.71 4.09 -11.08
N LYS A 3 4.14 2.91 -11.56
CA LYS A 3 5.36 2.24 -11.07
C LYS A 3 6.54 2.43 -12.04
N LYS A 4 6.49 3.47 -12.86
CA LYS A 4 7.51 3.76 -13.89
C LYS A 4 8.93 3.84 -13.35
N ASN A 5 9.13 4.16 -12.09
CA ASN A 5 10.41 4.57 -11.55
C ASN A 5 11.02 3.62 -10.51
N LEU A 6 10.40 2.48 -10.21
CA LEU A 6 10.95 1.50 -9.25
C LEU A 6 12.25 0.83 -9.71
N LEU A 7 12.79 1.18 -10.88
CA LEU A 7 13.75 0.36 -11.57
C LEU A 7 15.10 1.07 -11.76
N SER A 8 15.93 0.87 -10.81
CA SER A 8 17.38 0.74 -10.77
C SER A 8 18.31 1.91 -11.14
N GLY A 9 18.29 2.45 -12.30
CA GLY A 9 19.25 3.51 -12.72
C GLY A 9 18.70 4.91 -12.44
N ARG A 10 17.41 5.08 -12.65
CA ARG A 10 16.71 6.34 -12.53
C ARG A 10 16.36 6.71 -11.08
N ASP A 11 16.22 5.73 -10.19
CA ASP A 11 15.93 5.98 -8.77
C ASP A 11 17.03 6.82 -8.11
N LYS A 12 18.29 6.53 -8.41
CA LYS A 12 19.42 7.32 -7.90
C LYS A 12 19.45 8.75 -8.46
N GLU A 13 19.13 8.91 -9.75
CA GLU A 13 19.05 10.23 -10.38
C GLU A 13 17.89 11.04 -9.76
N LEU A 14 16.76 10.43 -9.50
CA LEU A 14 15.62 11.06 -8.86
C LEU A 14 15.87 11.37 -7.38
N GLN A 15 16.61 10.53 -6.67
CA GLN A 15 17.06 10.83 -5.32
C GLN A 15 17.97 12.07 -5.31
N GLU A 16 18.94 12.15 -6.22
CA GLU A 16 19.83 13.32 -6.36
C GLU A 16 19.01 14.59 -6.71
N LEU A 17 17.99 14.45 -7.55
CA LEU A 17 17.09 15.55 -7.91
C LEU A 17 16.24 15.99 -6.70
N ALA A 18 15.74 15.04 -5.90
CA ALA A 18 15.01 15.32 -4.66
C ALA A 18 15.87 16.09 -3.66
N GLU A 19 17.12 15.68 -3.47
CA GLU A 19 18.08 16.38 -2.60
C GLU A 19 18.34 17.81 -3.08
N GLN A 20 18.48 18.03 -4.37
CA GLN A 20 18.65 19.36 -4.97
C GLN A 20 17.40 20.24 -4.79
N TYR A 21 16.21 19.64 -4.99
CA TYR A 21 14.94 20.34 -4.81
C TYR A 21 14.75 20.77 -3.35
N GLU A 22 14.96 19.87 -2.39
CA GLU A 22 14.84 20.19 -0.96
C GLU A 22 15.89 21.22 -0.50
N ALA A 23 17.12 21.15 -1.00
CA ALA A 23 18.16 22.13 -0.69
C ALA A 23 17.78 23.54 -1.21
N ALA A 24 17.29 23.64 -2.45
CA ALA A 24 16.85 24.91 -3.01
C ALA A 24 15.69 25.50 -2.22
N LYS A 25 14.73 24.67 -1.83
CA LYS A 25 13.59 25.03 -0.99
C LYS A 25 14.03 25.54 0.38
N ALA A 26 14.93 24.84 1.06
CA ALA A 26 15.46 25.25 2.36
C ALA A 26 16.16 26.62 2.32
N GLU A 27 16.79 26.96 1.20
CA GLU A 27 17.43 28.25 0.97
C GLU A 27 16.48 29.33 0.42
N ASN A 28 15.18 29.03 0.24
CA ASN A 28 14.21 29.89 -0.46
C ASN A 28 14.69 30.35 -1.86
N LYS A 29 15.45 29.49 -2.55
CA LYS A 29 15.90 29.75 -3.91
C LYS A 29 14.93 29.13 -4.92
N PRO A 30 14.55 29.85 -5.98
CA PRO A 30 13.77 29.24 -7.04
C PRO A 30 14.62 28.18 -7.75
N ILE A 31 14.05 26.99 -7.96
CA ILE A 31 14.62 25.95 -8.80
C ILE A 31 13.70 25.82 -10.02
N TYR A 32 14.27 25.92 -11.21
CA TYR A 32 13.52 25.69 -12.45
C TYR A 32 13.83 24.28 -12.94
N LEU A 33 12.82 23.46 -12.99
CA LEU A 33 12.81 22.12 -13.55
C LEU A 33 11.76 22.07 -14.64
N ASP A 34 11.90 21.22 -15.61
CA ASP A 34 10.86 21.04 -16.62
C ASP A 34 9.67 20.22 -16.04
N ALA A 35 8.61 20.12 -16.84
CA ALA A 35 7.38 19.51 -16.35
C ALA A 35 7.52 17.99 -16.15
N ASP A 36 8.31 17.33 -16.99
CA ASP A 36 8.54 15.90 -16.91
C ASP A 36 9.39 15.55 -15.69
N ASP A 37 10.48 16.32 -15.44
CA ASP A 37 11.31 16.13 -14.23
C ASP A 37 10.51 16.34 -12.95
N LEU A 38 9.60 17.31 -12.92
CA LEU A 38 8.74 17.55 -11.75
C LEU A 38 7.68 16.46 -11.57
N ALA A 39 7.12 15.93 -12.66
CA ALA A 39 6.19 14.81 -12.60
C ALA A 39 6.89 13.54 -12.09
N ASP A 40 8.06 13.22 -12.65
CA ASP A 40 8.88 12.08 -12.21
C ASP A 40 9.30 12.21 -10.72
N LEU A 41 9.66 13.42 -10.29
CA LEU A 41 10.01 13.69 -8.89
C LEU A 41 8.78 13.52 -7.96
N ALA A 42 7.60 13.93 -8.39
CA ALA A 42 6.37 13.76 -7.63
C ALA A 42 6.01 12.28 -7.49
N ASP A 43 6.08 11.51 -8.58
CA ASP A 43 5.88 10.06 -8.56
C ASP A 43 6.91 9.37 -7.64
N TRP A 44 8.18 9.75 -7.72
CA TRP A 44 9.22 9.23 -6.82
C TRP A 44 8.90 9.49 -5.34
N TYR A 45 8.46 10.70 -4.97
CA TYR A 45 8.02 10.99 -3.60
C TYR A 45 6.81 10.15 -3.18
N ALA A 46 5.83 9.98 -4.07
CA ALA A 46 4.64 9.17 -3.79
C ALA A 46 5.01 7.71 -3.53
N MET A 47 5.91 7.14 -4.35
CA MET A 47 6.44 5.78 -4.15
C MET A 47 7.12 5.60 -2.80
N HIS A 48 7.87 6.62 -2.32
CA HIS A 48 8.53 6.61 -1.03
C HIS A 48 7.61 7.05 0.13
N ARG A 49 6.28 7.00 -0.07
CA ARG A 49 5.24 7.36 0.93
C ARG A 49 5.35 8.80 1.44
N LYS A 50 6.01 9.66 0.67
CA LYS A 50 6.18 11.10 0.95
C LYS A 50 5.10 11.91 0.23
N ASN A 51 3.82 11.54 0.39
CA ASN A 51 2.69 12.10 -0.36
C ASN A 51 2.55 13.62 -0.20
N SER A 52 2.94 14.17 0.95
CA SER A 52 2.93 15.63 1.16
C SER A 52 3.93 16.34 0.24
N GLN A 53 5.13 15.77 0.09
CA GLN A 53 6.16 16.29 -0.81
C GLN A 53 5.74 16.11 -2.27
N ALA A 54 5.16 14.96 -2.62
CA ALA A 54 4.62 14.73 -3.96
C ALA A 54 3.57 15.80 -4.35
N THR A 55 2.60 16.05 -3.46
CA THR A 55 1.59 17.08 -3.69
C THR A 55 2.23 18.47 -3.86
N GLU A 56 3.19 18.80 -3.01
CA GLU A 56 3.88 20.11 -3.08
C GLU A 56 4.65 20.27 -4.40
N VAL A 57 5.35 19.23 -4.86
CA VAL A 57 6.07 19.26 -6.14
C VAL A 57 5.11 19.44 -7.31
N VAL A 58 3.96 18.75 -7.31
CA VAL A 58 2.95 18.91 -8.35
C VAL A 58 2.36 20.34 -8.34
N GLU A 59 2.02 20.88 -7.17
CA GLU A 59 1.49 22.25 -7.06
C GLU A 59 2.53 23.28 -7.53
N TYR A 60 3.79 23.10 -7.13
CA TYR A 60 4.88 23.94 -7.61
C TYR A 60 5.06 23.82 -9.12
N GLY A 61 5.06 22.61 -9.65
CA GLY A 61 5.16 22.33 -11.08
C GLY A 61 4.06 22.98 -11.89
N LEU A 62 2.81 22.84 -11.47
CA LEU A 62 1.66 23.47 -12.13
C LEU A 62 1.70 25.01 -12.05
N SER A 63 2.36 25.58 -11.05
CA SER A 63 2.59 27.04 -11.00
C SER A 63 3.58 27.53 -12.05
N LEU A 64 4.57 26.69 -12.42
CA LEU A 64 5.57 26.99 -13.46
C LEU A 64 5.08 26.61 -14.86
N HIS A 65 4.37 25.49 -14.97
CA HIS A 65 3.90 24.88 -16.20
C HIS A 65 2.38 24.64 -16.16
N PRO A 66 1.56 25.72 -16.20
CA PRO A 66 0.11 25.60 -16.13
C PRO A 66 -0.44 24.72 -17.26
N GLY A 67 -1.28 23.75 -16.92
CA GLY A 67 -1.91 22.84 -17.88
C GLY A 67 -0.98 21.74 -18.42
N SER A 68 0.17 21.50 -17.80
CA SER A 68 1.07 20.40 -18.18
C SER A 68 0.39 19.05 -17.95
N THR A 69 0.28 18.25 -19.01
CA THR A 69 -0.35 16.92 -18.97
C THR A 69 0.34 15.97 -17.99
N PRO A 70 1.68 15.78 -17.96
CA PRO A 70 2.34 14.93 -16.98
C PRO A 70 2.02 15.30 -15.53
N LEU A 71 2.07 16.60 -15.19
CA LEU A 71 1.77 17.06 -13.84
C LEU A 71 0.29 16.90 -13.46
N LEU A 72 -0.64 17.11 -14.39
CA LEU A 72 -2.07 16.85 -14.16
C LEU A 72 -2.34 15.35 -13.98
N VAL A 73 -1.64 14.49 -14.69
CA VAL A 73 -1.73 13.04 -14.51
C VAL A 73 -1.28 12.64 -13.11
N GLU A 74 -0.12 13.13 -12.66
CA GLU A 74 0.36 12.87 -11.30
C GLU A 74 -0.59 13.43 -10.23
N GLN A 75 -1.13 14.62 -10.44
CA GLN A 75 -2.14 15.19 -9.54
C GLN A 75 -3.39 14.29 -9.42
N ALA A 76 -3.85 13.75 -10.55
CA ALA A 76 -5.00 12.85 -10.55
C ALA A 76 -4.68 11.54 -9.81
N TYR A 77 -3.49 10.96 -9.99
CA TYR A 77 -3.07 9.78 -9.23
C TYR A 77 -2.99 10.05 -7.73
N LEU A 78 -2.43 11.20 -7.31
CA LEU A 78 -2.39 11.59 -5.89
C LEU A 78 -3.81 11.72 -5.28
N PHE A 79 -4.78 12.27 -6.03
CA PHE A 79 -6.17 12.31 -5.58
C PHE A 79 -6.81 10.92 -5.52
N MET A 80 -6.47 10.02 -6.43
CA MET A 80 -6.96 8.63 -6.39
C MET A 80 -6.43 7.89 -5.16
N ASP A 81 -5.16 8.05 -4.84
CA ASP A 81 -4.53 7.48 -3.65
C ASP A 81 -5.14 8.02 -2.35
N ALA A 82 -5.46 9.32 -2.34
CA ALA A 82 -6.19 9.96 -1.25
C ALA A 82 -7.69 9.57 -1.18
N ARG A 83 -8.18 8.72 -2.09
CA ARG A 83 -9.60 8.33 -2.26
C ARG A 83 -10.53 9.50 -2.61
N GLU A 84 -9.99 10.59 -3.13
CA GLU A 84 -10.70 11.80 -3.56
C GLU A 84 -11.09 11.72 -5.06
N ARG A 85 -11.85 10.69 -5.43
CA ARG A 85 -12.18 10.36 -6.84
C ARG A 85 -12.82 11.51 -7.62
N ASP A 86 -13.64 12.32 -6.98
CA ASP A 86 -14.31 13.45 -7.65
C ASP A 86 -13.29 14.52 -8.07
N LYS A 87 -12.27 14.77 -7.25
CA LYS A 87 -11.18 15.69 -7.60
C LYS A 87 -10.30 15.11 -8.72
N ALA A 88 -9.99 13.83 -8.68
CA ALA A 88 -9.26 13.18 -9.75
C ALA A 88 -9.98 13.34 -11.10
N LYS A 89 -11.31 13.16 -11.15
CA LYS A 89 -12.10 13.38 -12.35
C LYS A 89 -12.06 14.82 -12.84
N GLN A 90 -12.17 15.81 -11.94
CA GLN A 90 -12.07 17.21 -12.31
C GLN A 90 -10.72 17.53 -12.97
N VAL A 91 -9.63 17.05 -12.40
CA VAL A 91 -8.28 17.23 -12.98
C VAL A 91 -8.19 16.61 -14.38
N ILE A 92 -8.76 15.40 -14.56
CA ILE A 92 -8.76 14.75 -15.87
C ILE A 92 -9.54 15.52 -16.93
N GLU A 93 -10.61 16.23 -16.55
CA GLU A 93 -11.35 17.10 -17.45
C GLU A 93 -10.54 18.34 -17.89
N GLU A 94 -9.52 18.75 -17.12
CA GLU A 94 -8.60 19.83 -17.48
C GLU A 94 -7.54 19.39 -18.49
N ILE A 95 -7.30 18.09 -18.64
CA ILE A 95 -6.30 17.55 -19.56
C ILE A 95 -6.79 17.69 -21.00
N THR A 96 -6.10 18.51 -21.78
CA THR A 96 -6.43 18.76 -23.20
C THR A 96 -5.81 17.75 -24.16
N GLU A 97 -4.73 17.08 -23.76
CA GLU A 97 -4.01 16.07 -24.55
C GLU A 97 -4.54 14.66 -24.28
N ASP A 98 -5.78 14.40 -24.67
CA ASP A 98 -6.48 13.14 -24.38
C ASP A 98 -6.05 11.95 -25.27
N TYR A 99 -5.18 12.20 -26.24
CA TYR A 99 -4.64 11.18 -27.15
C TYR A 99 -3.45 10.41 -26.57
N SER A 100 -2.77 10.94 -25.54
CA SER A 100 -1.60 10.26 -24.96
C SER A 100 -1.99 8.92 -24.31
N SER A 101 -1.08 7.95 -24.40
CA SER A 101 -1.30 6.62 -23.79
C SER A 101 -1.49 6.70 -22.29
N GLU A 102 -0.71 7.55 -21.62
CA GLU A 102 -0.74 7.78 -20.19
C GLU A 102 -2.11 8.31 -19.72
N VAL A 103 -2.68 9.29 -20.44
CA VAL A 103 -4.02 9.81 -20.13
C VAL A 103 -5.10 8.73 -20.38
N LYS A 104 -4.92 7.89 -21.42
CA LYS A 104 -5.83 6.78 -21.67
C LYS A 104 -5.77 5.73 -20.54
N VAL A 105 -4.58 5.41 -20.04
CA VAL A 105 -4.38 4.49 -18.89
C VAL A 105 -5.04 5.08 -17.64
N LEU A 106 -4.82 6.36 -17.33
CA LEU A 106 -5.44 7.03 -16.20
C LEU A 106 -6.97 7.02 -16.28
N LYS A 107 -7.55 7.35 -17.46
CA LYS A 107 -9.00 7.30 -17.68
C LYS A 107 -9.55 5.87 -17.56
N ALA A 108 -8.83 4.87 -18.08
CA ALA A 108 -9.19 3.47 -17.96
C ALA A 108 -9.18 2.99 -16.49
N ASN A 109 -8.22 3.44 -15.70
CA ASN A 109 -8.15 3.14 -14.27
C ASN A 109 -9.42 3.62 -13.54
N ILE A 110 -9.87 4.83 -13.81
CA ILE A 110 -11.13 5.35 -13.23
C ILE A 110 -12.34 4.54 -13.69
N LEU A 111 -12.43 4.22 -14.98
CA LEU A 111 -13.53 3.41 -15.53
C LEU A 111 -13.58 2.02 -14.87
N LEU A 112 -12.43 1.38 -14.66
CA LEU A 112 -12.35 0.11 -13.92
C LEU A 112 -12.83 0.26 -12.49
N GLY A 113 -12.44 1.34 -11.81
CA GLY A 113 -12.90 1.65 -10.46
C GLY A 113 -14.41 1.93 -10.35
N GLU A 114 -15.07 2.28 -11.47
CA GLU A 114 -16.52 2.40 -11.59
C GLU A 114 -17.21 1.09 -12.05
N GLY A 115 -16.43 0.04 -12.31
CA GLY A 115 -16.96 -1.24 -12.84
C GLY A 115 -17.29 -1.22 -14.33
N LYS A 116 -16.88 -0.18 -15.08
CA LYS A 116 -17.10 -0.01 -16.53
C LYS A 116 -15.99 -0.69 -17.33
N ILE A 117 -15.90 -2.01 -17.20
CA ILE A 117 -14.77 -2.79 -17.75
C ILE A 117 -14.70 -2.66 -19.26
N ASP A 118 -15.83 -2.79 -19.97
CA ASP A 118 -15.86 -2.77 -21.43
C ASP A 118 -15.43 -1.40 -22.00
N GLU A 119 -15.80 -0.29 -21.34
CA GLU A 119 -15.40 1.05 -21.73
C GLU A 119 -13.88 1.27 -21.51
N ALA A 120 -13.33 0.76 -20.42
CA ALA A 120 -11.90 0.80 -20.14
C ALA A 120 -11.11 0.01 -21.20
N GLU A 121 -11.56 -1.19 -21.55
CA GLU A 121 -10.91 -2.01 -22.59
C GLU A 121 -10.94 -1.33 -23.96
N GLN A 122 -12.07 -0.74 -24.37
CA GLN A 122 -12.18 0.01 -25.62
C GLN A 122 -11.21 1.21 -25.65
N LEU A 123 -11.05 1.90 -24.51
CA LEU A 123 -10.14 3.02 -24.41
C LEU A 123 -8.68 2.55 -24.54
N LEU A 124 -8.28 1.50 -23.83
CA LEU A 124 -6.94 0.91 -23.91
C LEU A 124 -6.66 0.34 -25.32
N ASP A 125 -7.68 -0.22 -25.98
CA ASP A 125 -7.56 -0.68 -27.35
C ASP A 125 -7.33 0.46 -28.36
N SER A 126 -7.62 1.69 -28.02
CA SER A 126 -7.32 2.88 -28.80
C SER A 126 -5.87 3.38 -28.69
N ILE A 127 -5.05 2.78 -27.80
CA ILE A 127 -3.60 3.09 -27.71
C ILE A 127 -2.93 2.65 -29.02
N GLU A 128 -2.18 3.54 -29.65
CA GLU A 128 -1.58 3.28 -30.97
C GLU A 128 -0.36 2.36 -30.85
N ASP A 129 0.56 2.66 -29.95
CA ASP A 129 1.79 1.89 -29.75
C ASP A 129 1.67 0.89 -28.57
N LYS A 130 0.90 -0.18 -28.79
CA LYS A 130 0.67 -1.23 -27.79
C LYS A 130 1.88 -2.13 -27.54
N GLU A 131 2.92 -2.01 -28.37
CA GLU A 131 4.17 -2.79 -28.24
C GLU A 131 5.29 -1.98 -27.57
N ASP A 132 5.01 -0.71 -27.23
CA ASP A 132 5.94 0.10 -26.44
C ASP A 132 6.03 -0.43 -25.01
N LEU A 133 7.26 -0.44 -24.45
CA LEU A 133 7.53 -0.98 -23.12
C LEU A 133 6.73 -0.25 -22.04
N ALA A 134 6.73 1.09 -22.08
CA ALA A 134 6.04 1.88 -21.07
C ALA A 134 4.53 1.58 -21.08
N ASN A 135 3.90 1.51 -22.27
CA ASN A 135 2.49 1.18 -22.39
C ASN A 135 2.17 -0.25 -21.89
N ILE A 136 3.05 -1.22 -22.17
CA ILE A 136 2.88 -2.59 -21.65
C ILE A 136 2.96 -2.59 -20.12
N VAL A 137 3.92 -1.91 -19.55
CA VAL A 137 4.16 -1.84 -18.10
C VAL A 137 3.00 -1.13 -17.40
N ASP A 138 2.63 0.08 -17.86
CA ASP A 138 1.60 0.90 -17.23
C ASP A 138 0.22 0.21 -17.25
N VAL A 139 -0.18 -0.34 -18.41
CA VAL A 139 -1.46 -1.05 -18.50
C VAL A 139 -1.46 -2.33 -17.69
N SER A 140 -0.34 -3.05 -17.65
CA SER A 140 -0.26 -4.28 -16.87
C SER A 140 -0.34 -3.99 -15.37
N TYR A 141 0.39 -3.00 -14.85
CA TYR A 141 0.27 -2.61 -13.45
C TYR A 141 -1.12 -2.09 -13.10
N MET A 142 -1.72 -1.27 -13.97
CA MET A 142 -3.10 -0.83 -13.77
C MET A 142 -4.06 -2.01 -13.58
N TYR A 143 -3.98 -3.04 -14.43
CA TYR A 143 -4.83 -4.22 -14.30
C TYR A 143 -4.53 -5.02 -13.04
N ILE A 144 -3.25 -5.16 -12.66
CA ILE A 144 -2.83 -5.86 -11.43
C ILE A 144 -3.39 -5.13 -10.20
N ASP A 145 -3.22 -3.82 -10.12
CA ASP A 145 -3.65 -3.00 -8.99
C ASP A 145 -5.19 -2.97 -8.86
N MET A 146 -5.90 -3.05 -9.98
CA MET A 146 -7.36 -3.15 -10.00
C MET A 146 -7.91 -4.56 -9.75
N GLY A 147 -7.03 -5.56 -9.52
CA GLY A 147 -7.42 -6.95 -9.25
C GLY A 147 -7.80 -7.77 -10.47
N TYR A 148 -7.37 -7.36 -11.67
CA TYR A 148 -7.60 -8.04 -12.95
C TYR A 148 -6.30 -8.56 -13.57
N PRO A 149 -5.43 -9.33 -12.87
CA PRO A 149 -4.13 -9.74 -13.40
C PRO A 149 -4.21 -10.56 -14.70
N ASP A 150 -5.31 -11.29 -14.94
CA ASP A 150 -5.51 -12.04 -16.18
C ASP A 150 -5.62 -11.13 -17.40
N LYS A 151 -6.09 -9.88 -17.22
CA LYS A 151 -6.18 -8.88 -18.30
C LYS A 151 -4.83 -8.24 -18.63
N ALA A 152 -3.84 -8.33 -17.73
CA ALA A 152 -2.47 -7.92 -18.00
C ALA A 152 -1.74 -8.88 -18.95
N VAL A 153 -2.09 -10.18 -18.96
CA VAL A 153 -1.39 -11.21 -19.76
C VAL A 153 -1.33 -10.90 -21.26
N PRO A 154 -2.41 -10.45 -21.93
CA PRO A 154 -2.35 -10.07 -23.34
C PRO A 154 -1.38 -8.93 -23.63
N TRP A 155 -1.22 -7.98 -22.69
CA TRP A 155 -0.26 -6.87 -22.81
C TRP A 155 1.17 -7.37 -22.63
N LEU A 156 1.44 -8.14 -21.61
CA LEU A 156 2.75 -8.78 -21.38
C LEU A 156 3.17 -9.67 -22.56
N THR A 157 2.22 -10.38 -23.17
CA THR A 157 2.52 -11.25 -24.34
C THR A 157 3.07 -10.45 -25.52
N ARG A 158 2.68 -9.19 -25.71
CA ARG A 158 3.22 -8.32 -26.79
C ARG A 158 4.70 -8.01 -26.61
N GLY A 159 5.15 -7.88 -25.35
CA GLY A 159 6.55 -7.55 -25.03
C GLY A 159 7.48 -8.74 -24.93
N LEU A 160 6.95 -9.98 -24.93
CA LEU A 160 7.68 -11.18 -24.55
C LEU A 160 8.98 -11.43 -25.36
N GLU A 161 8.95 -11.20 -26.67
CA GLU A 161 10.13 -11.41 -27.51
C GLU A 161 11.09 -10.22 -27.46
N LYS A 162 10.57 -9.02 -27.32
CA LYS A 162 11.35 -7.78 -27.43
C LYS A 162 12.00 -7.36 -26.12
N TYR A 163 11.31 -7.59 -24.99
CA TYR A 163 11.69 -7.05 -23.67
C TYR A 163 11.95 -8.13 -22.62
N ALA A 164 12.17 -9.40 -23.04
CA ALA A 164 12.36 -10.54 -22.13
C ALA A 164 13.52 -10.38 -21.13
N GLU A 165 14.45 -9.46 -21.39
CA GLU A 165 15.58 -9.16 -20.54
C GLU A 165 15.55 -7.76 -19.91
N GLU A 166 14.53 -6.96 -20.19
CA GLU A 166 14.38 -5.64 -19.59
C GLU A 166 13.85 -5.76 -18.16
N GLU A 167 14.47 -5.05 -17.22
CA GLU A 167 14.12 -5.15 -15.79
C GLU A 167 12.66 -4.78 -15.53
N GLU A 168 12.17 -3.72 -16.16
CA GLU A 168 10.77 -3.27 -16.05
C GLU A 168 9.78 -4.34 -16.49
N TYR A 169 10.05 -4.97 -17.62
CA TYR A 169 9.22 -6.04 -18.14
C TYR A 169 9.24 -7.28 -17.23
N LEU A 170 10.41 -7.65 -16.73
CA LEU A 170 10.57 -8.77 -15.81
C LEU A 170 9.83 -8.50 -14.49
N ALA A 171 9.90 -7.27 -13.95
CA ALA A 171 9.27 -6.89 -12.70
C ALA A 171 7.74 -6.95 -12.81
N VAL A 172 7.14 -6.31 -13.81
CA VAL A 172 5.68 -6.34 -13.99
C VAL A 172 5.18 -7.76 -14.30
N THR A 173 5.99 -8.58 -14.98
CA THR A 173 5.67 -9.99 -15.24
C THR A 173 5.69 -10.81 -13.94
N ALA A 174 6.69 -10.58 -13.07
CA ALA A 174 6.76 -11.22 -11.75
C ALA A 174 5.56 -10.85 -10.88
N ASP A 175 5.22 -9.56 -10.80
CA ASP A 175 4.05 -9.08 -10.06
C ASP A 175 2.74 -9.65 -10.60
N CYS A 176 2.61 -9.76 -11.93
CA CYS A 176 1.45 -10.37 -12.57
C CYS A 176 1.29 -11.84 -12.17
N PHE A 177 2.37 -12.64 -12.22
CA PHE A 177 2.33 -14.03 -11.79
C PHE A 177 2.00 -14.17 -10.31
N LEU A 178 2.54 -13.28 -9.47
CA LEU A 178 2.23 -13.29 -8.04
C LEU A 178 0.75 -12.97 -7.79
N ALA A 179 0.22 -11.95 -8.46
CA ALA A 179 -1.20 -11.59 -8.37
C ALA A 179 -2.15 -12.69 -8.87
N GLN A 180 -1.71 -13.51 -9.83
CA GLN A 180 -2.42 -14.71 -10.28
C GLN A 180 -2.27 -15.91 -9.34
N GLY A 181 -1.48 -15.80 -8.25
CA GLY A 181 -1.16 -16.92 -7.35
C GLY A 181 -0.16 -17.92 -7.92
N LEU A 182 0.50 -17.62 -9.04
CA LEU A 182 1.51 -18.45 -9.70
C LEU A 182 2.90 -18.22 -9.07
N LYS A 183 3.01 -18.51 -7.79
CA LYS A 183 4.13 -18.16 -6.91
C LYS A 183 5.49 -18.66 -7.39
N ASP A 184 5.57 -19.89 -7.89
CA ASP A 184 6.82 -20.47 -8.39
C ASP A 184 7.35 -19.74 -9.63
N LYS A 185 6.44 -19.25 -10.49
CA LYS A 185 6.81 -18.44 -11.65
C LYS A 185 7.29 -17.07 -11.21
N ALA A 186 6.55 -16.43 -10.31
CA ALA A 186 6.94 -15.12 -9.76
C ALA A 186 8.33 -15.20 -9.12
N GLU A 187 8.60 -16.22 -8.28
CA GLU A 187 9.91 -16.48 -7.66
C GLU A 187 11.03 -16.57 -8.72
N MET A 188 10.80 -17.28 -9.82
CA MET A 188 11.78 -17.41 -10.90
C MET A 188 12.13 -16.05 -11.52
N PHE A 189 11.15 -15.18 -11.73
CA PHE A 189 11.36 -13.85 -12.29
C PHE A 189 12.03 -12.89 -11.31
N TYR A 190 11.65 -12.93 -10.01
CA TYR A 190 12.34 -12.12 -9.00
C TYR A 190 13.80 -12.55 -8.82
N ASN A 191 14.11 -13.85 -8.88
CA ASN A 191 15.50 -14.32 -8.85
C ASN A 191 16.30 -13.79 -10.05
N LYS A 192 15.72 -13.77 -11.27
CA LYS A 192 16.39 -13.15 -12.43
C LYS A 192 16.65 -11.66 -12.23
N LEU A 193 15.72 -10.94 -11.61
CA LEU A 193 15.87 -9.52 -11.31
C LEU A 193 16.96 -9.29 -10.28
N ILE A 194 17.02 -10.11 -9.23
CA ILE A 194 18.06 -10.05 -8.20
C ILE A 194 19.43 -10.38 -8.80
N ASP A 195 19.51 -11.34 -9.71
CA ASP A 195 20.77 -11.65 -10.44
C ASP A 195 21.27 -10.44 -11.27
N LYS A 196 20.34 -9.63 -11.81
CA LYS A 196 20.68 -8.41 -12.55
C LYS A 196 21.04 -7.26 -11.62
N ASN A 197 20.25 -7.04 -10.57
CA ASN A 197 20.44 -5.99 -9.59
C ASN A 197 20.24 -6.50 -8.15
N PRO A 198 21.30 -7.02 -7.52
CA PRO A 198 21.21 -7.58 -6.16
C PRO A 198 21.01 -6.53 -5.05
N TYR A 199 21.09 -5.25 -5.37
CA TYR A 199 20.91 -4.16 -4.41
C TYR A 199 19.54 -3.47 -4.52
N SER A 200 18.59 -4.06 -5.25
CA SER A 200 17.24 -3.55 -5.36
C SER A 200 16.35 -4.07 -4.22
N ALA A 201 15.99 -3.22 -3.27
CA ALA A 201 15.06 -3.56 -2.19
C ALA A 201 13.70 -4.07 -2.71
N PRO A 202 13.08 -3.47 -3.75
CA PRO A 202 11.83 -3.98 -4.33
C PRO A 202 11.91 -5.41 -4.84
N TYR A 203 13.03 -5.84 -5.40
CA TYR A 203 13.16 -7.21 -5.93
C TYR A 203 13.25 -8.25 -4.82
N TRP A 204 14.01 -7.96 -3.78
CA TRP A 204 14.06 -8.81 -2.58
C TRP A 204 12.71 -8.86 -1.86
N PHE A 205 12.02 -7.74 -1.79
CA PHE A 205 10.68 -7.69 -1.22
C PHE A 205 9.66 -8.48 -2.06
N GLY A 206 9.72 -8.40 -3.38
CA GLY A 206 8.92 -9.24 -4.27
C GLY A 206 9.14 -10.73 -4.04
N LEU A 207 10.40 -11.13 -3.86
CA LEU A 207 10.75 -12.51 -3.50
C LEU A 207 10.23 -12.88 -2.11
N ALA A 208 10.31 -11.97 -1.13
CA ALA A 208 9.75 -12.18 0.21
C ALA A 208 8.24 -12.42 0.16
N ARG A 209 7.50 -11.67 -0.68
CA ARG A 209 6.06 -11.88 -0.91
C ARG A 209 5.78 -13.29 -1.47
N CYS A 210 6.59 -13.77 -2.42
CA CYS A 210 6.45 -15.12 -2.94
C CYS A 210 6.62 -16.17 -1.85
N TYR A 211 7.64 -16.04 -1.01
CA TYR A 211 7.88 -16.98 0.10
C TYR A 211 6.79 -16.90 1.17
N PHE A 212 6.31 -15.70 1.49
CA PHE A 212 5.22 -15.51 2.45
C PHE A 212 3.93 -16.21 1.98
N GLU A 213 3.56 -16.03 0.70
CA GLU A 213 2.41 -16.69 0.09
C GLU A 213 2.56 -18.22 0.01
N GLN A 214 3.80 -18.74 -0.04
CA GLN A 214 4.11 -20.16 0.05
C GLN A 214 4.16 -20.65 1.51
N GLN A 215 3.93 -19.78 2.50
CA GLN A 215 4.05 -20.04 3.94
C GLN A 215 5.49 -20.43 4.37
N LEU A 216 6.49 -20.06 3.59
CA LEU A 216 7.91 -20.24 3.90
C LEU A 216 8.41 -19.00 4.67
N PHE A 217 7.88 -18.81 5.89
CA PHE A 217 8.05 -17.58 6.65
C PHE A 217 9.51 -17.26 6.99
N ASP A 218 10.34 -18.27 7.29
CA ASP A 218 11.76 -18.06 7.55
C ASP A 218 12.49 -17.49 6.31
N LYS A 219 12.17 -18.00 5.11
CA LYS A 219 12.72 -17.48 3.86
C LYS A 219 12.19 -16.06 3.53
N ALA A 220 10.93 -15.80 3.85
CA ALA A 220 10.36 -14.46 3.69
C ALA A 220 11.07 -13.44 4.58
N ILE A 221 11.40 -13.80 5.83
CA ILE A 221 12.18 -12.96 6.74
C ILE A 221 13.57 -12.70 6.17
N GLU A 222 14.28 -13.73 5.70
CA GLU A 222 15.62 -13.58 5.11
C GLU A 222 15.60 -12.65 3.88
N ALA A 223 14.63 -12.82 2.99
CA ALA A 223 14.48 -11.95 1.82
C ALA A 223 14.13 -10.49 2.22
N CYS A 224 13.31 -10.29 3.26
CA CYS A 224 13.08 -8.97 3.84
C CYS A 224 14.36 -8.36 4.42
N ASP A 225 15.23 -9.16 5.04
CA ASP A 225 16.52 -8.66 5.55
C ASP A 225 17.41 -8.14 4.42
N TYR A 226 17.46 -8.83 3.27
CA TYR A 226 18.18 -8.31 2.10
C TYR A 226 17.54 -7.04 1.54
N ALA A 227 16.22 -6.92 1.52
CA ALA A 227 15.55 -5.68 1.13
C ALA A 227 15.93 -4.51 2.05
N ILE A 228 15.94 -4.73 3.38
CA ILE A 228 16.30 -3.73 4.39
C ILE A 228 17.79 -3.35 4.29
N VAL A 229 18.67 -4.30 4.01
CA VAL A 229 20.10 -4.00 3.80
C VAL A 229 20.32 -3.16 2.54
N SER A 230 19.48 -3.35 1.52
CA SER A 230 19.53 -2.56 0.28
C SER A 230 18.94 -1.16 0.44
N ASP A 231 17.89 -1.02 1.26
CA ASP A 231 17.27 0.25 1.63
C ASP A 231 16.74 0.15 3.08
N GLU A 232 17.43 0.83 4.01
CA GLU A 232 17.09 0.83 5.44
C GLU A 232 15.71 1.45 5.72
N GLU A 233 15.20 2.33 4.86
CA GLU A 233 13.88 2.96 5.00
C GLU A 233 12.76 2.20 4.27
N PHE A 234 13.04 1.03 3.68
CA PHE A 234 12.05 0.26 2.94
C PHE A 234 10.99 -0.35 3.87
N ALA A 235 10.00 0.47 4.17
CA ALA A 235 9.00 0.26 5.22
C ALA A 235 8.17 -1.03 5.05
N ASP A 236 7.88 -1.42 3.80
CA ASP A 236 7.09 -2.62 3.49
C ASP A 236 7.81 -3.93 3.88
N ALA A 237 9.14 -3.95 3.83
CA ALA A 237 9.91 -5.11 4.29
C ALA A 237 9.78 -5.33 5.80
N TYR A 238 9.81 -4.26 6.60
CA TYR A 238 9.56 -4.37 8.03
C TYR A 238 8.14 -4.87 8.32
N MET A 239 7.13 -4.35 7.62
CA MET A 239 5.76 -4.80 7.78
C MET A 239 5.62 -6.30 7.45
N MET A 240 6.16 -6.74 6.32
CA MET A 240 6.13 -8.13 5.88
C MET A 240 6.88 -9.05 6.87
N LYS A 241 8.04 -8.61 7.35
CA LYS A 241 8.83 -9.32 8.35
C LYS A 241 8.07 -9.46 9.66
N GLY A 242 7.35 -8.40 10.10
CA GLY A 242 6.44 -8.43 11.24
C GLY A 242 5.34 -9.47 11.06
N HIS A 243 4.70 -9.51 9.88
CA HIS A 243 3.69 -10.51 9.57
C HIS A 243 4.27 -11.94 9.59
N ALA A 244 5.47 -12.16 9.04
CA ALA A 244 6.11 -13.48 9.05
C ALA A 244 6.44 -13.95 10.48
N PHE A 245 6.99 -13.08 11.34
CA PHE A 245 7.22 -13.41 12.75
C PHE A 245 5.92 -13.71 13.50
N TYR A 246 4.86 -12.96 13.22
CA TYR A 246 3.55 -13.23 13.82
C TYR A 246 3.01 -14.62 13.43
N GLN A 247 3.14 -15.01 12.16
CA GLN A 247 2.75 -16.35 11.69
C GLN A 247 3.57 -17.47 12.35
N LEU A 248 4.82 -17.21 12.71
CA LEU A 248 5.68 -18.11 13.46
C LEU A 248 5.41 -18.11 14.98
N GLY A 249 4.47 -17.29 15.46
CA GLY A 249 4.15 -17.14 16.89
C GLY A 249 5.20 -16.34 17.67
N ASN A 250 6.10 -15.63 17.01
CA ASN A 250 7.08 -14.76 17.65
C ASN A 250 6.54 -13.32 17.72
N GLU A 251 5.69 -13.07 18.72
CA GLU A 251 5.01 -11.79 18.91
C GLU A 251 5.96 -10.64 19.23
N GLU A 252 7.07 -10.91 19.94
CA GLU A 252 8.07 -9.89 20.31
C GLU A 252 8.78 -9.36 19.06
N SER A 253 9.32 -10.25 18.23
CA SER A 253 9.94 -9.84 16.96
C SER A 253 8.93 -9.22 15.98
N ALA A 254 7.68 -9.68 15.98
CA ALA A 254 6.62 -9.06 15.19
C ALA A 254 6.40 -7.61 15.61
N LEU A 255 6.29 -7.34 16.93
CA LEU A 255 6.10 -5.99 17.47
C LEU A 255 7.28 -5.07 17.15
N GLU A 256 8.52 -5.56 17.29
CA GLU A 256 9.72 -4.79 16.93
C GLU A 256 9.66 -4.34 15.45
N ASN A 257 9.34 -5.27 14.55
CA ASN A 257 9.28 -4.96 13.13
C ASN A 257 8.08 -4.06 12.78
N TYR A 258 6.91 -4.22 13.38
CA TYR A 258 5.78 -3.31 13.19
C TYR A 258 6.08 -1.89 13.73
N THR A 259 6.87 -1.77 14.79
CA THR A 259 7.32 -0.46 15.30
C THR A 259 8.23 0.24 14.29
N LEU A 260 9.12 -0.50 13.62
CA LEU A 260 9.95 0.04 12.54
C LEU A 260 9.10 0.37 11.30
N ALA A 261 8.13 -0.48 10.96
CA ALA A 261 7.19 -0.22 9.89
C ALA A 261 6.34 1.04 10.13
N GLU A 262 5.96 1.34 11.37
CA GLU A 262 5.26 2.57 11.75
C GLU A 262 6.20 3.78 11.64
N LYS A 263 7.43 3.67 12.15
CA LYS A 263 8.45 4.72 12.01
C LYS A 263 8.65 5.16 10.56
N TYR A 264 8.67 4.20 9.63
CA TYR A 264 8.82 4.44 8.19
C TYR A 264 7.48 4.52 7.44
N LYS A 265 6.34 4.63 8.15
CA LYS A 265 5.00 4.88 7.63
C LYS A 265 4.38 3.76 6.75
N ALA A 266 4.82 2.51 6.88
CA ALA A 266 4.14 1.38 6.25
C ALA A 266 2.86 0.99 6.97
N VAL A 267 2.78 1.22 8.28
CA VAL A 267 1.59 0.98 9.09
C VAL A 267 1.19 2.24 9.85
N SER A 268 -0.10 2.38 10.15
CA SER A 268 -0.58 3.51 10.93
C SER A 268 -0.31 3.31 12.43
N PRO A 269 -0.21 4.38 13.25
CA PRO A 269 -0.18 4.26 14.71
C PRO A 269 -1.37 3.46 15.26
N ASN A 270 -2.55 3.59 14.65
CA ASN A 270 -3.74 2.81 15.04
C ASN A 270 -3.52 1.31 14.87
N PHE A 271 -2.89 0.87 13.75
CA PHE A 271 -2.55 -0.53 13.54
C PHE A 271 -1.64 -1.04 14.65
N LEU A 272 -0.59 -0.30 14.98
CA LEU A 272 0.36 -0.68 16.04
C LEU A 272 -0.33 -0.78 17.41
N HIS A 273 -1.16 0.21 17.76
CA HIS A 273 -1.94 0.17 19.00
C HIS A 273 -2.93 -1.00 19.05
N MET A 274 -3.59 -1.31 17.93
CA MET A 274 -4.46 -2.49 17.84
C MET A 274 -3.68 -3.78 18.06
N PHE A 275 -2.53 -3.93 17.39
CA PHE A 275 -1.68 -5.11 17.54
C PHE A 275 -1.25 -5.31 18.98
N ILE A 276 -0.73 -4.27 19.64
CA ILE A 276 -0.34 -4.30 21.05
C ILE A 276 -1.56 -4.62 21.93
N GLY A 277 -2.67 -3.93 21.72
CA GLY A 277 -3.88 -4.10 22.52
C GLY A 277 -4.41 -5.52 22.50
N PHE A 278 -4.52 -6.13 21.32
CA PHE A 278 -4.96 -7.53 21.18
C PHE A 278 -3.96 -8.52 21.76
N ASN A 279 -2.67 -8.27 21.60
CA ASN A 279 -1.62 -9.11 22.18
C ASN A 279 -1.66 -9.06 23.71
N GLU A 280 -1.80 -7.90 24.32
CA GLU A 280 -1.91 -7.76 25.77
C GLU A 280 -3.20 -8.42 26.31
N ILE A 281 -4.32 -8.33 25.59
CA ILE A 281 -5.56 -9.04 25.91
C ILE A 281 -5.34 -10.56 25.90
N SER A 282 -4.62 -11.10 24.91
CA SER A 282 -4.36 -12.53 24.81
C SER A 282 -3.53 -13.06 25.99
N LYS A 283 -2.66 -12.23 26.57
CA LYS A 283 -1.87 -12.49 27.75
C LYS A 283 -2.63 -12.27 29.08
N GLY A 284 -3.84 -11.73 29.02
CA GLY A 284 -4.65 -11.38 30.20
C GLY A 284 -4.25 -10.07 30.86
N HIS A 285 -3.47 -9.22 30.19
CA HIS A 285 -3.08 -7.90 30.66
C HIS A 285 -4.14 -6.87 30.28
N TRP A 286 -5.30 -6.96 30.96
CA TRP A 286 -6.53 -6.23 30.59
C TRP A 286 -6.39 -4.71 30.61
N GLU A 287 -5.62 -4.15 31.55
CA GLU A 287 -5.43 -2.70 31.69
C GLU A 287 -4.63 -2.12 30.51
N GLU A 288 -3.53 -2.79 30.13
CA GLU A 288 -2.71 -2.38 29.00
C GLU A 288 -3.48 -2.55 27.69
N GLY A 289 -4.18 -3.69 27.52
CA GLY A 289 -5.04 -3.93 26.38
C GLY A 289 -6.11 -2.84 26.22
N TYR A 290 -6.80 -2.49 27.32
CA TYR A 290 -7.77 -1.39 27.31
C TYR A 290 -7.15 -0.07 26.89
N ARG A 291 -6.00 0.31 27.48
CA ARG A 291 -5.31 1.58 27.21
C ARG A 291 -4.98 1.74 25.71
N HIS A 292 -4.45 0.70 25.12
CA HIS A 292 -4.10 0.73 23.70
C HIS A 292 -5.33 0.80 22.78
N LEU A 293 -6.35 0.00 23.02
CA LEU A 293 -7.57 0.04 22.21
C LEU A 293 -8.38 1.33 22.41
N GLU A 294 -8.32 1.95 23.59
CA GLU A 294 -8.97 3.24 23.86
C GLU A 294 -8.39 4.35 22.96
N LEU A 295 -7.07 4.37 22.73
CA LEU A 295 -6.44 5.31 21.80
C LEU A 295 -7.01 5.15 20.38
N VAL A 296 -7.19 3.90 19.94
CA VAL A 296 -7.71 3.62 18.61
C VAL A 296 -9.16 4.07 18.46
N ILE A 297 -10.06 3.75 19.39
CA ILE A 297 -11.47 4.13 19.29
C ILE A 297 -11.73 5.64 19.32
N HIS A 298 -10.78 6.41 19.85
CA HIS A 298 -10.86 7.87 19.88
C HIS A 298 -10.09 8.55 18.74
N SER A 299 -9.36 7.81 17.92
CA SER A 299 -8.67 8.34 16.75
C SER A 299 -9.66 8.70 15.64
N LYS A 300 -9.41 9.81 14.95
CA LYS A 300 -10.22 10.24 13.79
C LYS A 300 -10.00 9.37 12.56
N ASP A 301 -8.85 8.69 12.53
CA ASP A 301 -8.41 7.86 11.39
C ASP A 301 -8.84 6.39 11.54
N THR A 302 -9.68 6.08 12.55
CA THR A 302 -10.18 4.73 12.76
C THR A 302 -11.29 4.40 11.76
N ASP A 303 -11.11 3.31 11.03
CA ASP A 303 -12.14 2.79 10.13
C ASP A 303 -13.39 2.41 10.94
N SER A 304 -14.51 3.01 10.58
CA SER A 304 -15.80 2.77 11.24
C SER A 304 -16.23 1.29 11.20
N THR A 305 -15.78 0.53 10.21
CA THR A 305 -16.07 -0.91 10.09
C THR A 305 -15.41 -1.75 11.19
N MET A 306 -14.33 -1.25 11.79
CA MET A 306 -13.60 -1.92 12.87
C MET A 306 -14.18 -1.62 14.26
N LEU A 307 -14.94 -0.53 14.40
CA LEU A 307 -15.47 -0.07 15.69
C LEU A 307 -16.25 -1.14 16.47
N PRO A 308 -17.13 -1.96 15.86
CA PRO A 308 -17.85 -3.01 16.60
C PRO A 308 -16.93 -3.98 17.32
N SER A 309 -15.90 -4.47 16.63
CA SER A 309 -14.88 -5.37 17.18
C SER A 309 -14.05 -4.69 18.27
N LEU A 310 -13.61 -3.45 18.05
CA LEU A 310 -12.85 -2.67 19.02
C LEU A 310 -13.64 -2.43 20.30
N TYR A 311 -14.91 -2.00 20.21
CA TYR A 311 -15.77 -1.82 21.36
C TYR A 311 -15.99 -3.12 22.14
N ALA A 312 -16.15 -4.25 21.45
CA ALA A 312 -16.30 -5.54 22.08
C ALA A 312 -15.05 -5.93 22.89
N HIS A 313 -13.84 -5.75 22.34
CA HIS A 313 -12.60 -6.03 23.05
C HIS A 313 -12.36 -5.08 24.24
N VAL A 314 -12.66 -3.80 24.08
CA VAL A 314 -12.62 -2.82 25.20
C VAL A 314 -13.59 -3.24 26.30
N ALA A 315 -14.78 -3.69 25.96
CA ALA A 315 -15.73 -4.18 26.95
C ALA A 315 -15.25 -5.44 27.68
N ILE A 316 -14.56 -6.36 26.97
CA ILE A 316 -13.92 -7.53 27.60
C ILE A 316 -12.87 -7.11 28.61
N CYS A 317 -12.01 -6.13 28.27
CA CYS A 317 -11.01 -5.61 29.20
C CYS A 317 -11.66 -5.03 30.43
N LEU A 318 -12.63 -4.12 30.27
CA LEU A 318 -13.35 -3.48 31.38
C LEU A 318 -14.07 -4.49 32.27
N TYR A 319 -14.68 -5.52 31.67
CA TYR A 319 -15.32 -6.59 32.42
C TYR A 319 -14.33 -7.33 33.33
N ASN A 320 -13.17 -7.70 32.81
CA ASN A 320 -12.13 -8.39 33.59
C ASN A 320 -11.46 -7.51 34.65
N LEU A 321 -11.46 -6.18 34.45
CA LEU A 321 -11.02 -5.19 35.41
C LEU A 321 -12.08 -4.93 36.51
N GLY A 322 -13.28 -5.51 36.43
CA GLY A 322 -14.36 -5.33 37.38
C GLY A 322 -15.29 -4.15 37.10
N GLU A 323 -15.04 -3.38 36.03
CA GLU A 323 -15.78 -2.19 35.61
C GLU A 323 -17.05 -2.56 34.80
N LYS A 324 -17.88 -3.42 35.38
CA LYS A 324 -19.03 -4.07 34.69
C LYS A 324 -20.00 -3.09 34.03
N ARG A 325 -20.28 -1.93 34.69
CA ARG A 325 -21.19 -0.93 34.14
C ARG A 325 -20.67 -0.30 32.84
N GLN A 326 -19.35 -0.04 32.79
CA GLN A 326 -18.72 0.51 31.59
C GLN A 326 -18.65 -0.56 30.49
N ALA A 327 -18.31 -1.79 30.84
CA ALA A 327 -18.32 -2.92 29.93
C ALA A 327 -19.67 -3.06 29.22
N ASP A 328 -20.78 -3.02 29.95
CA ASP A 328 -22.14 -3.11 29.39
C ASP A 328 -22.44 -1.98 28.40
N LEU A 329 -21.93 -0.78 28.65
CA LEU A 329 -22.09 0.36 27.72
C LEU A 329 -21.35 0.12 26.41
N PHE A 330 -20.11 -0.38 26.48
CA PHE A 330 -19.33 -0.68 25.28
C PHE A 330 -19.89 -1.87 24.49
N PHE A 331 -20.41 -2.91 25.15
CA PHE A 331 -21.11 -4.00 24.47
C PHE A 331 -22.36 -3.51 23.74
N LYS A 332 -23.14 -2.60 24.34
CA LYS A 332 -24.28 -1.99 23.65
C LYS A 332 -23.86 -1.22 22.40
N LYS A 333 -22.82 -0.40 22.49
CA LYS A 333 -22.27 0.32 21.34
C LYS A 333 -21.82 -0.63 20.23
N ALA A 334 -21.10 -1.71 20.57
CA ALA A 334 -20.69 -2.71 19.61
C ALA A 334 -21.89 -3.34 18.89
N HIS A 335 -22.93 -3.70 19.64
CA HIS A 335 -24.14 -4.31 19.10
C HIS A 335 -25.00 -3.35 18.25
N GLU A 336 -25.06 -2.08 18.61
CA GLU A 336 -25.81 -1.07 17.86
C GLU A 336 -25.20 -0.79 16.47
N ILE A 337 -23.87 -0.84 16.35
CA ILE A 337 -23.16 -0.54 15.10
C ILE A 337 -23.00 -1.79 14.23
N GLY A 338 -22.70 -2.93 14.82
CA GLY A 338 -22.41 -4.18 14.11
C GLY A 338 -22.90 -5.41 14.86
N PRO A 339 -24.23 -5.69 14.88
CA PRO A 339 -24.79 -6.77 15.68
C PRO A 339 -24.22 -8.15 15.33
N LYS A 340 -23.86 -8.41 14.06
CA LYS A 340 -23.28 -9.68 13.64
C LYS A 340 -21.81 -9.84 14.08
N ASP A 341 -21.07 -8.74 14.12
CA ASP A 341 -19.65 -8.75 14.47
C ASP A 341 -19.44 -8.77 15.99
N ALA A 342 -20.41 -8.25 16.75
CA ALA A 342 -20.39 -8.26 18.21
C ALA A 342 -20.93 -9.57 18.83
N GLU A 343 -21.70 -10.36 18.10
CA GLU A 343 -22.38 -11.55 18.60
C GLU A 343 -21.44 -12.62 19.19
N PRO A 344 -20.27 -12.96 18.59
CA PRO A 344 -19.33 -13.92 19.15
C PRO A 344 -18.80 -13.49 20.53
N TYR A 345 -18.59 -12.18 20.73
CA TYR A 345 -18.05 -11.61 21.96
C TYR A 345 -19.13 -11.53 23.06
N LEU A 346 -20.38 -11.25 22.68
CA LEU A 346 -21.52 -11.27 23.59
C LEU A 346 -21.77 -12.69 24.13
N ILE A 347 -21.61 -13.72 23.29
CA ILE A 347 -21.70 -15.11 23.68
C ILE A 347 -20.60 -15.47 24.69
N ALA A 348 -19.34 -15.06 24.42
CA ALA A 348 -18.23 -15.31 25.32
C ALA A 348 -18.44 -14.68 26.71
N VAL A 349 -19.01 -13.47 26.77
CA VAL A 349 -19.30 -12.77 28.03
C VAL A 349 -20.49 -13.37 28.75
N SER A 350 -21.55 -13.78 28.03
CA SER A 350 -22.68 -14.46 28.64
C SER A 350 -22.28 -15.83 29.25
N TYR A 351 -21.36 -16.57 28.62
CA TYR A 351 -20.78 -17.79 29.18
C TYR A 351 -19.94 -17.54 30.44
N THR A 352 -19.17 -16.45 30.50
CA THR A 352 -18.43 -16.06 31.71
C THR A 352 -19.34 -15.58 32.81
N HIS A 353 -20.46 -14.91 32.49
CA HIS A 353 -21.49 -14.50 33.45
C HIS A 353 -22.20 -15.69 34.08
N LEU A 354 -22.57 -16.70 33.27
CA LEU A 354 -23.24 -17.91 33.76
C LEU A 354 -22.33 -18.73 34.70
N ARG A 355 -21.03 -18.85 34.39
CA ARG A 355 -20.06 -19.51 35.28
C ARG A 355 -19.81 -18.77 36.60
N ALA A 356 -19.88 -17.45 36.61
CA ALA A 356 -19.68 -16.65 37.83
C ALA A 356 -20.88 -16.70 38.79
N HIS A 357 -22.04 -17.15 38.33
CA HIS A 357 -23.22 -17.37 39.16
C HIS A 357 -23.42 -18.82 39.68
N GLU A 358 -22.60 -19.76 39.18
CA GLU A 358 -22.60 -21.16 39.60
C GLU A 358 -21.52 -21.48 40.68
N THR A 359 -20.70 -20.51 41.09
CA THR A 359 -19.73 -20.58 42.22
C THR A 359 -20.13 -19.62 43.33
#